data_9bf608429833df58403e4c29a1457f24
#
_entry.id   9bf608429833df58403e4c29a1457f24
#
_cell.length_a   1.000
_cell.length_b   1.000
_cell.length_c   1.000
_cell.angle_alpha   90.00
_cell.angle_beta   90.00
_cell.angle_gamma   90.00
#
_symmetry.space_group_name_H-M   'P 1'
#
loop_
_entity.id
_entity.type
_entity.pdbx_description
1 polymer ?
#
loop_
_entity_poly.entity_id
_entity_poly.type
_entity_poly.pdbx_seq_one_letter_code
_entity_poly.pdbx_strand_id
1 'polypeptide(L)'
;MKLETQKLYLNKLVSCPELFARCATILQPEYFDIELKSTVKYILNYYNEYNSVPKIEYVNAEYDLEFKPMSVDTTEIKFLSNDIEKFCRREALYQAIRDSVEDVTDESEDRSGMVLERIQKALSVSIQKDLGISMFDDLGNRLAQYMVSDVYEPTEIKGLDDALGGGFSRRQLTLFSANSGGGKSLMMANIGANYAKQGKHVLQLALELTEKMIDLRNISILTGVSAS
;
A
#
# COMPACT_ATOMS: atom_id res chain seq x y z
N MET A 1 23.21 -3.58 8.85
CA MET A 1 24.05 -2.35 8.68
C MET A 1 25.05 -2.28 9.83
N LYS A 2 26.24 -1.65 9.65
CA LYS A 2 27.23 -1.52 10.74
C LYS A 2 26.68 -0.58 11.83
N LEU A 3 27.01 -0.86 13.09
CA LEU A 3 26.59 -0.06 14.25
C LEU A 3 26.94 1.44 14.12
N GLU A 4 28.17 1.73 13.65
CA GLU A 4 28.62 3.11 13.45
C GLU A 4 27.77 3.89 12.43
N THR A 5 27.28 3.20 11.39
CA THR A 5 26.39 3.83 10.41
C THR A 5 25.02 4.11 11.02
N GLN A 6 24.53 3.24 11.89
CA GLN A 6 23.26 3.45 12.61
C GLN A 6 23.38 4.62 13.60
N LYS A 7 24.50 4.71 14.33
CA LYS A 7 24.81 5.87 15.20
C LYS A 7 24.86 7.17 14.41
N LEU A 8 25.48 7.15 13.22
CA LEU A 8 25.52 8.34 12.34
C LEU A 8 24.12 8.77 11.89
N TYR A 9 23.26 7.80 11.50
CA TYR A 9 21.88 8.12 11.11
C TYR A 9 21.09 8.70 12.26
N LEU A 10 21.19 8.12 13.46
CA LEU A 10 20.52 8.67 14.64
C LEU A 10 21.00 10.06 14.99
N ASN A 11 22.31 10.30 14.91
CA ASN A 11 22.86 11.63 15.14
C ASN A 11 22.33 12.67 14.13
N LYS A 12 22.26 12.31 12.83
CA LYS A 12 21.69 13.17 11.78
C LYS A 12 20.18 13.40 11.99
N LEU A 13 19.44 12.36 12.37
CA LEU A 13 18.01 12.44 12.67
C LEU A 13 17.72 13.38 13.85
N VAL A 14 18.50 13.28 14.94
CA VAL A 14 18.32 14.15 16.10
C VAL A 14 18.79 15.58 15.81
N SER A 15 19.80 15.76 14.96
CA SER A 15 20.31 17.08 14.57
C SER A 15 19.40 17.85 13.60
N CYS A 16 18.55 17.16 12.83
CA CYS A 16 17.72 17.75 11.79
C CYS A 16 16.23 17.37 11.99
N PRO A 17 15.41 18.24 12.62
CA PRO A 17 14.00 17.98 12.84
C PRO A 17 13.19 17.69 11.55
N GLU A 18 13.55 18.32 10.42
CA GLU A 18 12.91 18.07 9.13
C GLU A 18 13.18 16.64 8.63
N LEU A 19 14.42 16.18 8.70
CA LEU A 19 14.79 14.82 8.36
C LEU A 19 14.06 13.82 9.26
N PHE A 20 14.02 14.09 10.57
CA PHE A 20 13.32 13.24 11.52
C PHE A 20 11.84 13.15 11.21
N ALA A 21 11.15 14.28 11.02
CA ALA A 21 9.72 14.32 10.71
C ALA A 21 9.37 13.50 9.45
N ARG A 22 10.23 13.52 8.43
CA ARG A 22 10.06 12.71 7.22
C ARG A 22 10.18 11.21 7.50
N CYS A 23 11.11 10.82 8.37
CA CYS A 23 11.41 9.41 8.64
C CYS A 23 10.62 8.82 9.81
N ALA A 24 10.03 9.64 10.69
CA ALA A 24 9.43 9.21 11.96
C ALA A 24 8.44 8.05 11.81
N THR A 25 7.66 8.03 10.72
CA THR A 25 6.62 7.01 10.48
C THR A 25 7.16 5.63 10.15
N ILE A 26 8.41 5.54 9.70
CA ILE A 26 9.04 4.27 9.29
C ILE A 26 10.07 3.77 10.29
N LEU A 27 10.48 4.61 11.25
CA LEU A 27 11.44 4.23 12.28
C LEU A 27 10.78 3.31 13.30
N GLN A 28 11.43 2.19 13.60
CA GLN A 28 11.05 1.29 14.69
C GLN A 28 12.32 0.90 15.49
N PRO A 29 12.25 0.84 16.82
CA PRO A 29 13.40 0.47 17.64
C PRO A 29 13.98 -0.89 17.27
N GLU A 30 13.13 -1.80 16.83
CA GLU A 30 13.48 -3.17 16.47
C GLU A 30 14.39 -3.27 15.24
N TYR A 31 14.42 -2.23 14.39
CA TYR A 31 15.29 -2.20 13.19
C TYR A 31 16.73 -1.86 13.53
N PHE A 32 16.99 -1.36 14.72
CA PHE A 32 18.31 -0.92 15.15
C PHE A 32 19.02 -1.99 15.99
N ASP A 33 20.33 -1.84 16.09
CA ASP A 33 21.15 -2.67 16.96
C ASP A 33 20.65 -2.62 18.42
N ILE A 34 20.91 -3.69 19.16
CA ILE A 34 20.43 -3.84 20.54
C ILE A 34 20.89 -2.67 21.43
N GLU A 35 22.08 -2.13 21.17
CA GLU A 35 22.63 -0.98 21.91
C GLU A 35 21.86 0.31 21.65
N LEU A 36 21.18 0.44 20.51
CA LEU A 36 20.49 1.65 20.09
C LEU A 36 18.98 1.60 20.25
N LYS A 37 18.41 0.41 20.49
CA LYS A 37 16.95 0.23 20.62
C LYS A 37 16.30 1.13 21.63
N SER A 38 16.89 1.22 22.82
CA SER A 38 16.38 2.07 23.91
C SER A 38 16.44 3.55 23.55
N THR A 39 17.52 3.97 22.91
CA THR A 39 17.69 5.35 22.42
C THR A 39 16.65 5.69 21.37
N VAL A 40 16.44 4.84 20.36
CA VAL A 40 15.43 5.06 19.33
C VAL A 40 14.02 5.12 19.93
N LYS A 41 13.71 4.22 20.85
CA LYS A 41 12.43 4.22 21.56
C LYS A 41 12.20 5.53 22.33
N TYR A 42 13.20 6.02 23.03
CA TYR A 42 13.14 7.30 23.75
C TYR A 42 12.87 8.46 22.79
N ILE A 43 13.63 8.55 21.68
CA ILE A 43 13.48 9.62 20.69
C ILE A 43 12.07 9.61 20.07
N LEU A 44 11.56 8.45 19.71
CA LEU A 44 10.22 8.30 19.13
C LEU A 44 9.12 8.65 20.16
N ASN A 45 9.23 8.22 21.40
CA ASN A 45 8.28 8.56 22.45
C ASN A 45 8.27 10.07 22.72
N TYR A 46 9.44 10.68 22.81
CA TYR A 46 9.57 12.12 22.96
C TYR A 46 8.92 12.89 21.81
N TYR A 47 9.18 12.44 20.58
CA TYR A 47 8.57 13.04 19.37
C TYR A 47 7.04 12.90 19.37
N ASN A 48 6.52 11.76 19.72
CA ASN A 48 5.06 11.52 19.79
C ASN A 48 4.37 12.37 20.88
N GLU A 49 5.05 12.63 21.99
CA GLU A 49 4.50 13.41 23.10
C GLU A 49 4.60 14.92 22.88
N TYR A 50 5.76 15.39 22.38
CA TYR A 50 6.06 16.83 22.28
C TYR A 50 6.06 17.36 20.85
N ASN A 51 5.84 16.52 19.83
CA ASN A 51 5.94 16.85 18.41
C ASN A 51 7.25 17.57 18.03
N SER A 52 8.32 17.26 18.73
CA SER A 52 9.67 17.80 18.53
C SER A 52 10.73 16.76 18.85
N VAL A 53 11.91 16.89 18.27
CA VAL A 53 13.05 15.99 18.54
C VAL A 53 13.71 16.40 19.84
N PRO A 54 14.13 15.46 20.72
CA PRO A 54 14.86 15.79 21.94
C PRO A 54 16.20 16.45 21.63
N LYS A 55 16.69 17.33 22.50
CA LYS A 55 18.01 17.92 22.35
C LYS A 55 19.10 16.85 22.49
N ILE A 56 20.17 17.00 21.71
CA ILE A 56 21.30 16.06 21.68
C ILE A 56 21.89 15.84 23.06
N GLU A 57 21.96 16.93 23.88
CA GLU A 57 22.50 16.85 25.23
C GLU A 57 21.72 15.88 26.13
N TYR A 58 20.38 15.81 25.97
CA TYR A 58 19.54 14.89 26.73
C TYR A 58 19.74 13.44 26.28
N VAL A 59 19.84 13.22 24.97
CA VAL A 59 20.09 11.89 24.41
C VAL A 59 21.45 11.36 24.84
N ASN A 60 22.50 12.21 24.80
CA ASN A 60 23.85 11.83 25.23
C ASN A 60 23.92 11.52 26.72
N ALA A 61 23.26 12.33 27.56
CA ALA A 61 23.28 12.13 29.01
C ALA A 61 22.53 10.85 29.45
N GLU A 62 21.45 10.51 28.74
CA GLU A 62 20.61 9.35 29.10
C GLU A 62 21.20 8.01 28.61
N TYR A 63 21.91 8.02 27.48
CA TYR A 63 22.34 6.78 26.81
C TYR A 63 23.85 6.66 26.61
N ASP A 64 24.64 7.50 27.26
CA ASP A 64 26.13 7.53 27.17
C ASP A 64 26.62 7.54 25.71
N LEU A 65 25.98 8.40 24.89
CA LEU A 65 26.31 8.59 23.47
C LEU A 65 27.11 9.91 23.27
N GLU A 66 27.91 9.93 22.24
CA GLU A 66 28.72 11.12 21.86
C GLU A 66 28.18 11.79 20.59
N PHE A 67 26.88 11.99 20.51
CA PHE A 67 26.28 12.73 19.39
C PHE A 67 26.70 14.19 19.40
N LYS A 68 26.96 14.74 18.21
CA LYS A 68 27.35 16.14 18.02
C LYS A 68 26.37 16.80 17.06
N PRO A 69 26.02 18.07 17.26
CA PRO A 69 25.18 18.79 16.30
C PRO A 69 25.77 18.73 14.90
N MET A 70 24.97 18.33 13.92
CA MET A 70 25.36 18.22 12.52
C MET A 70 24.43 19.07 11.66
N SER A 71 24.98 19.87 10.76
CA SER A 71 24.19 20.53 9.73
C SER A 71 23.84 19.51 8.65
N VAL A 72 22.60 19.57 8.16
CA VAL A 72 22.10 18.73 7.07
C VAL A 72 21.45 19.68 6.06
N ASP A 73 21.96 19.72 4.84
CA ASP A 73 21.37 20.54 3.78
C ASP A 73 20.18 19.83 3.09
N THR A 74 19.42 20.56 2.28
CA THR A 74 18.23 20.04 1.61
C THR A 74 18.52 18.85 0.68
N THR A 75 19.68 18.83 0.04
CA THR A 75 20.11 17.73 -0.85
C THR A 75 20.43 16.49 -0.02
N GLU A 76 21.14 16.70 1.09
CA GLU A 76 21.49 15.65 2.03
C GLU A 76 20.24 15.07 2.73
N ILE A 77 19.23 15.89 3.06
CA ILE A 77 17.95 15.43 3.60
C ILE A 77 17.31 14.42 2.64
N LYS A 78 17.24 14.73 1.34
CA LYS A 78 16.65 13.82 0.34
C LYS A 78 17.44 12.52 0.23
N PHE A 79 18.77 12.60 0.21
CA PHE A 79 19.64 11.42 0.15
C PHE A 79 19.46 10.54 1.41
N LEU A 80 19.58 11.14 2.60
CA LEU A 80 19.46 10.42 3.86
C LEU A 80 18.07 9.81 4.07
N SER A 81 17.01 10.53 3.69
CA SER A 81 15.65 9.99 3.76
C SER A 81 15.51 8.71 2.96
N ASN A 82 16.00 8.70 1.72
CA ASN A 82 15.95 7.49 0.87
C ASN A 82 16.82 6.35 1.42
N ASP A 83 17.95 6.67 2.00
CA ASP A 83 18.88 5.65 2.52
C ASP A 83 18.36 5.04 3.83
N ILE A 84 17.80 5.86 4.72
CA ILE A 84 17.11 5.42 5.93
C ILE A 84 15.87 4.56 5.58
N GLU A 85 15.10 4.96 4.55
CA GLU A 85 13.96 4.15 4.08
C GLU A 85 14.41 2.77 3.61
N LYS A 86 15.45 2.70 2.80
CA LYS A 86 16.03 1.41 2.35
C LYS A 86 16.49 0.56 3.52
N PHE A 87 17.12 1.19 4.52
CA PHE A 87 17.53 0.50 5.74
C PHE A 87 16.32 -0.06 6.49
N CYS A 88 15.31 0.76 6.81
CA CYS A 88 14.13 0.34 7.53
C CYS A 88 13.36 -0.76 6.79
N ARG A 89 13.20 -0.65 5.47
CA ARG A 89 12.52 -1.66 4.65
C ARG A 89 13.27 -2.99 4.67
N ARG A 90 14.60 -2.95 4.58
CA ARG A 90 15.42 -4.17 4.65
C ARG A 90 15.33 -4.85 6.01
N GLU A 91 15.41 -4.09 7.10
CA GLU A 91 15.32 -4.65 8.45
C GLU A 91 13.90 -5.18 8.74
N ALA A 92 12.85 -4.46 8.27
CA ALA A 92 11.46 -4.95 8.33
C ALA A 92 11.29 -6.28 7.60
N LEU A 93 11.85 -6.40 6.39
CA LEU A 93 11.79 -7.64 5.62
C LEU A 93 12.58 -8.77 6.30
N TYR A 94 13.75 -8.46 6.84
CA TYR A 94 14.55 -9.44 7.59
C TYR A 94 13.79 -9.97 8.80
N GLN A 95 13.15 -9.09 9.58
CA GLN A 95 12.32 -9.50 10.72
C GLN A 95 11.10 -10.32 10.27
N ALA A 96 10.39 -9.87 9.24
CA ALA A 96 9.25 -10.60 8.71
C ALA A 96 9.60 -12.02 8.27
N ILE A 97 10.76 -12.21 7.62
CA ILE A 97 11.24 -13.54 7.22
C ILE A 97 11.61 -14.37 8.46
N ARG A 98 12.34 -13.80 9.41
CA ARG A 98 12.74 -14.51 10.63
C ARG A 98 11.53 -14.99 11.44
N ASP A 99 10.57 -14.10 11.66
CA ASP A 99 9.38 -14.40 12.43
C ASP A 99 8.46 -15.39 11.67
N SER A 100 8.51 -15.38 10.33
CA SER A 100 7.78 -16.34 9.50
C SER A 100 8.36 -17.76 9.56
N VAL A 101 9.66 -17.91 9.84
CA VAL A 101 10.26 -19.24 10.04
C VAL A 101 9.66 -19.93 11.25
N GLU A 102 9.40 -19.20 12.33
CA GLU A 102 8.75 -19.74 13.53
C GLU A 102 7.31 -20.19 13.24
N ASP A 103 6.56 -19.40 12.45
CA ASP A 103 5.18 -19.75 12.07
C ASP A 103 5.09 -20.98 11.15
N VAL A 104 6.09 -21.21 10.28
CA VAL A 104 6.13 -22.36 9.38
C VAL A 104 6.59 -23.63 10.09
N THR A 105 7.40 -23.49 11.14
CA THR A 105 7.90 -24.64 11.92
C THR A 105 6.92 -25.14 12.97
N ASP A 106 5.89 -24.36 13.30
CA ASP A 106 4.82 -24.77 14.23
C ASP A 106 3.77 -25.61 13.47
N GLU A 107 3.85 -26.93 13.62
CA GLU A 107 2.94 -27.89 12.96
C GLU A 107 1.50 -27.86 13.55
N SER A 108 1.24 -27.09 14.59
CA SER A 108 -0.03 -27.11 15.31
C SER A 108 -1.16 -26.32 14.62
N GLU A 109 -0.82 -25.33 13.79
CA GLU A 109 -1.78 -24.45 13.08
C GLU A 109 -1.24 -24.04 11.69
N ASP A 110 -2.11 -24.02 10.68
CA ASP A 110 -1.76 -23.45 9.37
C ASP A 110 -1.73 -21.92 9.44
N ARG A 111 -0.54 -21.36 9.59
CA ARG A 111 -0.27 -19.91 9.66
C ARG A 111 0.27 -19.32 8.35
N SER A 112 0.18 -20.04 7.26
CA SER A 112 0.71 -19.60 5.96
C SER A 112 0.15 -18.24 5.48
N GLY A 113 -1.11 -17.94 5.80
CA GLY A 113 -1.70 -16.63 5.53
C GLY A 113 -1.04 -15.47 6.26
N MET A 114 -0.58 -15.69 7.50
CA MET A 114 0.10 -14.66 8.31
C MET A 114 1.49 -14.32 7.75
N VAL A 115 2.18 -15.31 7.17
CA VAL A 115 3.49 -15.11 6.52
C VAL A 115 3.38 -14.12 5.37
N LEU A 116 2.37 -14.31 4.49
CA LEU A 116 2.14 -13.41 3.36
C LEU A 116 1.82 -11.98 3.83
N GLU A 117 0.97 -11.83 4.82
CA GLU A 117 0.60 -10.52 5.38
C GLU A 117 1.81 -9.80 5.98
N ARG A 118 2.66 -10.50 6.75
CA ARG A 118 3.90 -9.94 7.33
C ARG A 118 4.86 -9.45 6.25
N ILE A 119 5.07 -10.25 5.21
CA ILE A 119 5.95 -9.87 4.10
C ILE A 119 5.39 -8.67 3.34
N GLN A 120 4.08 -8.64 3.06
CA GLN A 120 3.44 -7.50 2.42
C GLN A 120 3.57 -6.23 3.26
N LYS A 121 3.37 -6.32 4.58
CA LYS A 121 3.55 -5.21 5.52
C LYS A 121 4.99 -4.70 5.52
N ALA A 122 5.99 -5.59 5.52
CA ALA A 122 7.40 -5.22 5.47
C ALA A 122 7.77 -4.52 4.16
N LEU A 123 7.23 -4.98 3.03
CA LEU A 123 7.43 -4.34 1.72
C LEU A 123 6.76 -2.97 1.62
N SER A 124 5.69 -2.72 2.38
CA SER A 124 4.98 -1.44 2.41
C SER A 124 5.67 -0.36 3.26
N VAL A 125 6.78 -0.66 3.93
CA VAL A 125 7.56 0.34 4.68
C VAL A 125 8.11 1.37 3.72
N SER A 126 7.56 2.58 3.76
CA SER A 126 7.96 3.71 2.90
C SER A 126 7.67 5.04 3.58
N ILE A 127 8.57 5.99 3.38
CA ILE A 127 8.38 7.41 3.76
C ILE A 127 7.25 8.02 2.92
N GLN A 128 7.19 7.66 1.65
CA GLN A 128 6.10 8.04 0.77
C GLN A 128 4.93 7.10 1.02
N LYS A 129 4.08 7.43 1.99
CA LYS A 129 2.67 7.05 1.85
C LYS A 129 2.22 7.77 0.60
N ASP A 130 1.70 7.03 -0.38
CA ASP A 130 1.04 7.62 -1.54
C ASP A 130 -0.17 8.41 -1.03
N LEU A 131 0.08 9.68 -0.69
CA LEU A 131 -0.93 10.62 -0.19
C LEU A 131 -1.78 11.17 -1.35
N GLY A 132 -1.63 10.57 -2.53
CA GLY A 132 -2.23 11.07 -3.75
C GLY A 132 -1.36 12.13 -4.43
N ILE A 133 -1.95 12.83 -5.37
CA ILE A 133 -1.26 13.79 -6.22
C ILE A 133 -1.52 15.20 -5.69
N SER A 134 -0.45 15.96 -5.41
CA SER A 134 -0.59 17.38 -5.07
C SER A 134 -1.24 18.13 -6.23
N MET A 135 -2.28 18.92 -5.92
CA MET A 135 -3.04 19.64 -6.94
C MET A 135 -2.19 20.69 -7.68
N PHE A 136 -1.17 21.21 -7.04
CA PHE A 136 -0.35 22.32 -7.54
C PHE A 136 1.03 21.92 -8.04
N ASP A 137 1.46 20.68 -7.77
CA ASP A 137 2.76 20.19 -8.18
C ASP A 137 2.67 19.46 -9.52
N ASP A 138 3.69 19.67 -10.35
CA ASP A 138 3.94 18.93 -11.60
C ASP A 138 2.76 18.93 -12.61
N LEU A 139 2.14 20.10 -12.79
CA LEU A 139 1.00 20.29 -13.69
C LEU A 139 1.27 19.81 -15.12
N GLY A 140 2.52 19.97 -15.62
CA GLY A 140 2.92 19.57 -16.97
C GLY A 140 2.82 18.06 -17.19
N ASN A 141 3.40 17.26 -16.30
CA ASN A 141 3.34 15.80 -16.39
C ASN A 141 1.92 15.27 -16.14
N ARG A 142 1.15 15.94 -15.29
CA ARG A 142 -0.26 15.59 -15.07
C ARG A 142 -1.11 15.82 -16.32
N LEU A 143 -0.98 16.96 -16.97
CA LEU A 143 -1.68 17.22 -18.24
C LEU A 143 -1.28 16.20 -19.31
N ALA A 144 -0.01 15.83 -19.39
CA ALA A 144 0.44 14.77 -20.30
C ALA A 144 -0.20 13.40 -19.98
N GLN A 145 -0.40 13.07 -18.71
CA GLN A 145 -1.11 11.84 -18.31
C GLN A 145 -2.60 11.87 -18.68
N TYR A 146 -3.27 13.02 -18.58
CA TYR A 146 -4.68 13.17 -19.01
C TYR A 146 -4.84 13.15 -20.53
N MET A 147 -3.79 13.44 -21.29
CA MET A 147 -3.79 13.33 -22.75
C MET A 147 -3.62 11.90 -23.26
N VAL A 148 -3.21 10.96 -22.39
CA VAL A 148 -3.21 9.53 -22.72
C VAL A 148 -4.67 9.06 -22.73
N SER A 149 -5.16 8.60 -23.88
CA SER A 149 -6.52 8.09 -24.02
C SER A 149 -6.77 6.97 -23.00
N ASP A 150 -7.85 7.09 -22.22
CA ASP A 150 -8.29 6.01 -21.36
C ASP A 150 -8.54 4.74 -22.19
N VAL A 151 -8.03 3.62 -21.73
CA VAL A 151 -8.31 2.32 -22.34
C VAL A 151 -9.68 1.86 -21.84
N TYR A 152 -10.68 1.93 -22.70
CA TYR A 152 -12.02 1.44 -22.43
C TYR A 152 -12.11 -0.06 -22.71
N GLU A 153 -12.88 -0.74 -21.88
CA GLU A 153 -13.17 -2.16 -22.00
C GLU A 153 -14.64 -2.31 -22.43
N PRO A 154 -14.92 -2.68 -23.68
CA PRO A 154 -16.29 -2.73 -24.18
C PRO A 154 -17.09 -3.82 -23.45
N THR A 155 -18.34 -3.49 -23.13
CA THR A 155 -19.29 -4.43 -22.50
C THR A 155 -19.95 -5.36 -23.50
N GLU A 156 -19.80 -5.10 -24.80
CA GLU A 156 -20.54 -5.73 -25.91
C GLU A 156 -22.06 -5.47 -25.88
N ILE A 157 -22.47 -4.48 -25.11
CA ILE A 157 -23.83 -3.95 -25.12
C ILE A 157 -23.77 -2.58 -25.78
N LYS A 158 -24.02 -2.52 -27.08
CA LYS A 158 -23.79 -1.33 -27.91
C LYS A 158 -24.35 -0.05 -27.30
N GLY A 159 -25.58 -0.03 -26.83
CA GLY A 159 -26.17 1.17 -26.24
C GLY A 159 -25.51 1.62 -24.94
N LEU A 160 -24.94 0.68 -24.18
CA LEU A 160 -24.17 0.99 -22.98
C LEU A 160 -22.77 1.51 -23.34
N ASP A 161 -22.10 0.86 -24.28
CA ASP A 161 -20.78 1.25 -24.73
C ASP A 161 -20.80 2.63 -25.38
N ASP A 162 -21.81 2.92 -26.22
CA ASP A 162 -22.03 4.25 -26.82
C ASP A 162 -22.24 5.33 -25.74
N ALA A 163 -23.00 5.03 -24.69
CA ALA A 163 -23.25 5.96 -23.57
C ALA A 163 -22.02 6.20 -22.70
N LEU A 164 -21.12 5.21 -22.59
CA LEU A 164 -19.89 5.27 -21.81
C LEU A 164 -18.67 5.74 -22.61
N GLY A 165 -18.82 6.02 -23.90
CA GLY A 165 -17.72 6.44 -24.76
C GLY A 165 -16.75 5.31 -25.13
N GLY A 166 -17.20 4.04 -25.09
CA GLY A 166 -16.43 2.87 -25.51
C GLY A 166 -16.44 1.69 -24.55
N GLY A 167 -17.08 1.81 -23.41
CA GLY A 167 -17.16 0.76 -22.38
C GLY A 167 -16.71 1.21 -20.99
N PHE A 168 -16.35 0.28 -20.13
CA PHE A 168 -15.86 0.62 -18.79
C PHE A 168 -14.38 1.00 -18.82
N SER A 169 -14.02 2.00 -18.05
CA SER A 169 -12.63 2.35 -17.79
C SER A 169 -12.06 1.55 -16.62
N ARG A 170 -10.75 1.32 -16.62
CA ARG A 170 -10.08 0.63 -15.52
C ARG A 170 -10.12 1.45 -14.24
N ARG A 171 -10.18 0.76 -13.09
CA ARG A 171 -10.19 1.38 -11.74
C ARG A 171 -11.42 2.24 -11.45
N GLN A 172 -12.51 2.02 -12.17
CA GLN A 172 -13.79 2.69 -11.92
C GLN A 172 -14.77 1.76 -11.21
N LEU A 173 -15.63 2.35 -10.38
CA LEU A 173 -16.78 1.71 -9.79
C LEU A 173 -18.03 2.16 -10.56
N THR A 174 -18.75 1.19 -11.14
CA THR A 174 -20.01 1.45 -11.84
C THR A 174 -21.18 0.91 -11.04
N LEU A 175 -22.21 1.73 -10.82
CA LEU A 175 -23.42 1.35 -10.09
C LEU A 175 -24.62 1.28 -11.03
N PHE A 176 -25.28 0.12 -11.10
CA PHE A 176 -26.57 -0.04 -11.76
C PHE A 176 -27.71 0.08 -10.75
N SER A 177 -28.59 1.03 -10.95
CA SER A 177 -29.78 1.25 -10.10
C SER A 177 -31.06 1.09 -10.92
N ALA A 178 -32.00 0.33 -10.41
CA ALA A 178 -33.35 0.17 -10.98
C ALA A 178 -34.31 -0.32 -9.91
N ASN A 179 -35.60 -0.20 -10.15
CA ASN A 179 -36.65 -0.78 -9.28
C ASN A 179 -36.54 -2.30 -9.21
N SER A 180 -37.23 -2.92 -8.26
CA SER A 180 -37.33 -4.38 -8.18
C SER A 180 -37.86 -4.96 -9.49
N GLY A 181 -37.26 -6.02 -10.00
CA GLY A 181 -37.59 -6.59 -11.31
C GLY A 181 -37.03 -5.82 -12.52
N GLY A 182 -36.34 -4.70 -12.34
CA GLY A 182 -35.81 -3.87 -13.41
C GLY A 182 -34.57 -4.42 -14.14
N GLY A 183 -34.21 -5.67 -13.93
CA GLY A 183 -33.17 -6.36 -14.69
C GLY A 183 -31.71 -6.12 -14.25
N LYS A 184 -31.46 -5.48 -13.08
CA LYS A 184 -30.09 -5.19 -12.57
C LYS A 184 -29.17 -6.41 -12.60
N SER A 185 -29.61 -7.48 -11.97
CA SER A 185 -28.82 -8.72 -11.87
C SER A 185 -28.63 -9.40 -13.22
N LEU A 186 -29.61 -9.27 -14.13
CA LEU A 186 -29.49 -9.79 -15.50
C LEU A 186 -28.48 -8.99 -16.32
N MET A 187 -28.50 -7.66 -16.19
CA MET A 187 -27.51 -6.77 -16.84
C MET A 187 -26.08 -7.11 -16.39
N MET A 188 -25.88 -7.25 -15.07
CA MET A 188 -24.58 -7.63 -14.53
C MET A 188 -24.11 -9.01 -15.00
N ALA A 189 -25.02 -10.00 -15.07
CA ALA A 189 -24.70 -11.31 -15.61
C ALA A 189 -24.30 -11.27 -17.09
N ASN A 190 -25.01 -10.49 -17.91
CA ASN A 190 -24.64 -10.30 -19.34
C ASN A 190 -23.27 -9.66 -19.51
N ILE A 191 -22.97 -8.60 -18.77
CA ILE A 191 -21.67 -7.94 -18.83
C ILE A 191 -20.56 -8.90 -18.39
N GLY A 192 -20.78 -9.63 -17.28
CA GLY A 192 -19.83 -10.63 -16.79
C GLY A 192 -19.57 -11.74 -17.82
N ALA A 193 -20.63 -12.27 -18.43
CA ALA A 193 -20.52 -13.29 -19.47
C ALA A 193 -19.79 -12.77 -20.72
N ASN A 194 -20.05 -11.53 -21.15
CA ASN A 194 -19.36 -10.91 -22.28
C ASN A 194 -17.87 -10.72 -21.98
N TYR A 195 -17.51 -10.29 -20.80
CA TYR A 195 -16.09 -10.21 -20.41
C TYR A 195 -15.42 -11.59 -20.34
N ALA A 196 -16.11 -12.60 -19.85
CA ALA A 196 -15.60 -13.97 -19.86
C ALA A 196 -15.35 -14.48 -21.30
N LYS A 197 -16.27 -14.19 -22.25
CA LYS A 197 -16.07 -14.49 -23.69
C LYS A 197 -14.85 -13.79 -24.29
N GLN A 198 -14.53 -12.59 -23.82
CA GLN A 198 -13.32 -11.85 -24.20
C GLN A 198 -12.04 -12.39 -23.53
N GLY A 199 -12.12 -13.48 -22.76
CA GLY A 199 -10.98 -14.08 -22.07
C GLY A 199 -10.57 -13.38 -20.78
N LYS A 200 -11.42 -12.54 -20.21
CA LYS A 200 -11.16 -11.84 -18.95
C LYS A 200 -11.58 -12.71 -17.75
N HIS A 201 -10.86 -12.58 -16.64
CA HIS A 201 -11.25 -13.18 -15.37
C HIS A 201 -12.34 -12.33 -14.71
N VAL A 202 -13.49 -12.92 -14.46
CA VAL A 202 -14.65 -12.26 -13.87
C VAL A 202 -14.97 -12.91 -12.52
N LEU A 203 -15.03 -12.12 -11.46
CA LEU A 203 -15.55 -12.55 -10.16
C LEU A 203 -16.97 -11.98 -9.99
N GLN A 204 -17.95 -12.87 -9.87
CA GLN A 204 -19.35 -12.51 -9.64
C GLN A 204 -19.75 -12.85 -8.20
N LEU A 205 -20.10 -11.83 -7.41
CA LEU A 205 -20.60 -12.00 -6.04
C LEU A 205 -22.10 -11.73 -6.02
N ALA A 206 -22.89 -12.68 -5.56
CA ALA A 206 -24.33 -12.52 -5.43
C ALA A 206 -24.75 -12.70 -3.97
N LEU A 207 -25.54 -11.75 -3.48
CA LEU A 207 -26.04 -11.72 -2.10
C LEU A 207 -27.50 -12.14 -1.99
N GLU A 208 -28.25 -12.17 -3.11
CA GLU A 208 -29.68 -12.48 -3.15
C GLU A 208 -29.99 -13.82 -3.81
N LEU A 209 -29.16 -14.24 -4.77
CA LEU A 209 -29.42 -15.45 -5.57
C LEU A 209 -28.48 -16.59 -5.15
N THR A 210 -28.98 -17.82 -5.26
CA THR A 210 -28.14 -19.00 -5.06
C THR A 210 -27.14 -19.16 -6.21
N GLU A 211 -26.01 -19.81 -5.93
CA GLU A 211 -24.96 -20.10 -6.93
C GLU A 211 -25.54 -20.82 -8.15
N LYS A 212 -26.44 -21.82 -7.94
CA LYS A 212 -27.11 -22.54 -9.01
C LYS A 212 -27.91 -21.63 -9.94
N MET A 213 -28.61 -20.63 -9.39
CA MET A 213 -29.41 -19.70 -10.20
C MET A 213 -28.55 -18.78 -11.03
N ILE A 214 -27.37 -18.37 -10.49
CA ILE A 214 -26.40 -17.56 -11.21
C ILE A 214 -25.77 -18.37 -12.32
N ASP A 215 -25.36 -19.60 -12.02
CA ASP A 215 -24.74 -20.50 -12.99
C ASP A 215 -25.69 -20.78 -14.17
N LEU A 216 -26.96 -21.12 -13.90
CA LEU A 216 -27.97 -21.29 -14.94
C LEU A 216 -28.12 -20.03 -15.82
N ARG A 217 -28.13 -18.85 -15.26
CA ARG A 217 -28.18 -17.58 -16.02
C ARG A 217 -26.95 -17.41 -16.90
N ASN A 218 -25.78 -17.63 -16.36
CA ASN A 218 -24.52 -17.50 -17.11
C ASN A 218 -24.46 -18.53 -18.25
N ILE A 219 -24.85 -19.80 -18.00
CA ILE A 219 -24.94 -20.84 -19.04
C ILE A 219 -25.92 -20.42 -20.13
N SER A 220 -27.12 -19.94 -19.76
CA SER A 220 -28.09 -19.46 -20.77
C SER A 220 -27.55 -18.33 -21.63
N ILE A 221 -26.87 -17.36 -21.04
CA ILE A 221 -26.28 -16.24 -21.78
C ILE A 221 -25.14 -16.71 -22.70
N LEU A 222 -24.32 -17.64 -22.22
CA LEU A 222 -23.18 -18.16 -22.98
C LEU A 222 -23.59 -19.09 -24.13
N THR A 223 -24.63 -19.91 -23.91
CA THR A 223 -25.06 -20.93 -24.88
C THR A 223 -26.24 -20.51 -25.75
N GLY A 224 -27.00 -19.47 -25.35
CA GLY A 224 -28.24 -19.07 -26.00
C GLY A 224 -29.42 -20.02 -25.71
N VAL A 225 -29.25 -21.01 -24.80
CA VAL A 225 -30.30 -21.95 -24.41
C VAL A 225 -31.08 -21.39 -23.22
N SER A 226 -32.41 -21.40 -23.29
CA SER A 226 -33.25 -20.93 -22.19
C SER A 226 -33.05 -21.77 -20.93
N ALA A 227 -32.89 -21.12 -19.79
CA ALA A 227 -32.92 -21.77 -18.47
C ALA A 227 -34.36 -21.95 -18.02
N SER A 228 -35.14 -22.74 -18.76
CA SER A 228 -36.52 -23.10 -18.40
C SER A 228 -36.56 -24.37 -17.55
#